data_7b00617d923cfdecbccdb2e4ff59eb61
#
_entry.id   7b00617d923cfdecbccdb2e4ff59eb61
#
_cell.length_a   1.000
_cell.length_b   1.000
_cell.length_c   1.000
_cell.angle_alpha   90.00
_cell.angle_beta   90.00
_cell.angle_gamma   90.00
#
_symmetry.space_group_name_H-M   'P 1'
#
loop_
_entity.id
_entity.type
_entity.pdbx_description
1 polymer ?
#
loop_
_entity_poly.entity_id
_entity_poly.type
_entity_poly.pdbx_seq_one_letter_code
_entity_poly.pdbx_strand_id
1 'polypeptide(L)'
;MRRMALVILSALLLSACDIHVDAERSENVASICEPLMFEQSPFTHCTADPARDEVFTALAPEDEAPYRSLRAFADDAAASAGVVMAMNGGMYDQDGEPIGYFVEGAERLHALNRADGPGNFHLMPNGVFFGAADGGWRVMDTDRFAAEVSERPAFATQSGPMLVIGGELHPEFDPDGENRKIRNGVGVDANGRAHFLVSEAPVSFGKMARLYRDVLNVDNALFLDGTVSVLWDAPRGRMDSGVPIGPIVAVRTRENDQ
;
A
#
# COMPACT_ATOMS: atom_id res chain seq x y z
N MET A 1 -22.95 65.33 -65.15
CA MET A 1 -22.61 63.91 -65.26
C MET A 1 -21.86 63.49 -63.97
N ARG A 2 -22.54 62.98 -62.97
CA ARG A 2 -22.00 62.50 -61.68
C ARG A 2 -21.91 60.98 -61.70
N ARG A 3 -20.73 60.45 -61.62
CA ARG A 3 -20.48 59.00 -61.50
C ARG A 3 -20.61 58.61 -60.03
N MET A 4 -21.57 57.75 -59.74
CA MET A 4 -21.80 57.12 -58.44
C MET A 4 -20.85 55.89 -58.35
N ALA A 5 -19.93 55.89 -57.40
CA ALA A 5 -19.09 54.74 -57.11
C ALA A 5 -19.82 53.85 -56.10
N LEU A 6 -20.00 52.59 -56.45
CA LEU A 6 -20.60 51.55 -55.61
C LEU A 6 -19.46 50.94 -54.78
N VAL A 7 -19.51 51.09 -53.44
CA VAL A 7 -18.62 50.44 -52.50
C VAL A 7 -19.24 49.12 -52.08
N ILE A 8 -18.64 48.02 -52.48
CA ILE A 8 -19.03 46.67 -52.02
C ILE A 8 -18.32 46.39 -50.72
N LEU A 9 -19.08 46.29 -49.64
CA LEU A 9 -18.59 45.92 -48.30
C LEU A 9 -18.62 44.40 -48.18
N SER A 10 -17.46 43.73 -48.26
CA SER A 10 -17.33 42.30 -48.04
C SER A 10 -17.27 42.03 -46.52
N ALA A 11 -18.29 41.44 -45.97
CA ALA A 11 -18.32 40.94 -44.60
C ALA A 11 -17.58 39.62 -44.53
N LEU A 12 -16.40 39.61 -43.87
CA LEU A 12 -15.71 38.35 -43.42
C LEU A 12 -16.46 37.82 -42.23
N LEU A 13 -17.10 36.67 -42.42
CA LEU A 13 -17.61 35.84 -41.30
C LEU A 13 -16.42 35.07 -40.71
N LEU A 14 -15.91 35.49 -39.54
CA LEU A 14 -15.01 34.72 -38.70
C LEU A 14 -15.85 33.64 -37.99
N SER A 15 -15.75 32.40 -38.45
CA SER A 15 -16.19 31.23 -37.66
C SER A 15 -15.28 31.07 -36.49
N ALA A 16 -15.73 31.44 -35.29
CA ALA A 16 -15.11 31.03 -34.05
C ALA A 16 -15.38 29.53 -33.85
N CYS A 17 -14.35 28.71 -34.00
CA CYS A 17 -14.38 27.35 -33.48
C CYS A 17 -14.30 27.44 -31.96
N ASP A 18 -15.41 27.25 -31.26
CA ASP A 18 -15.42 26.97 -29.85
C ASP A 18 -14.75 25.60 -29.64
N ILE A 19 -13.49 25.63 -29.23
CA ILE A 19 -12.81 24.45 -28.70
C ILE A 19 -13.41 24.23 -27.31
N HIS A 20 -14.41 23.38 -27.21
CA HIS A 20 -14.79 22.79 -25.93
C HIS A 20 -13.61 21.90 -25.52
N VAL A 21 -12.75 22.42 -24.66
CA VAL A 21 -11.89 21.61 -23.83
C VAL A 21 -12.84 21.02 -22.79
N ASP A 22 -13.30 19.79 -23.03
CA ASP A 22 -13.84 18.96 -21.97
C ASP A 22 -12.73 18.83 -20.93
N ALA A 23 -12.81 19.65 -19.88
CA ALA A 23 -12.07 19.40 -18.66
C ALA A 23 -12.61 18.07 -18.16
N GLU A 24 -11.90 16.98 -18.43
CA GLU A 24 -12.16 15.69 -17.82
C GLU A 24 -12.29 15.96 -16.32
N ARG A 25 -13.49 15.71 -15.82
CA ARG A 25 -13.83 15.77 -14.41
C ARG A 25 -13.00 14.68 -13.77
N SER A 26 -11.82 15.01 -13.27
CA SER A 26 -11.10 14.15 -12.36
C SER A 26 -12.08 13.86 -11.23
N GLU A 27 -12.67 12.68 -11.23
CA GLU A 27 -13.46 12.20 -10.11
C GLU A 27 -12.56 12.33 -8.90
N ASN A 28 -13.02 13.08 -7.90
CA ASN A 28 -12.27 13.37 -6.69
C ASN A 28 -12.29 12.08 -5.87
N VAL A 29 -11.39 11.13 -6.19
CA VAL A 29 -11.28 9.86 -5.50
C VAL A 29 -10.97 10.16 -4.04
N ALA A 30 -11.86 9.73 -3.14
CA ALA A 30 -11.70 9.96 -1.72
C ALA A 30 -10.52 9.11 -1.17
N SER A 31 -9.74 9.70 -0.26
CA SER A 31 -8.71 8.96 0.45
C SER A 31 -9.34 7.84 1.29
N ILE A 32 -8.71 6.67 1.25
CA ILE A 32 -9.03 5.53 2.12
C ILE A 32 -8.33 5.61 3.48
N CYS A 33 -7.54 6.65 3.72
CA CYS A 33 -6.76 6.85 4.93
C CYS A 33 -7.41 7.91 5.82
N GLU A 34 -7.30 7.76 7.13
CA GLU A 34 -7.78 8.71 8.13
C GLU A 34 -6.82 8.78 9.34
N PRO A 35 -6.78 9.92 10.06
CA PRO A 35 -6.04 9.99 11.29
C PRO A 35 -6.73 9.18 12.39
N LEU A 36 -5.93 8.43 13.17
CA LEU A 36 -6.40 7.63 14.29
C LEU A 36 -5.55 7.92 15.52
N MET A 37 -6.19 8.16 16.66
CA MET A 37 -5.50 8.32 17.94
C MET A 37 -5.71 7.08 18.80
N PHE A 38 -4.63 6.45 19.25
CA PHE A 38 -4.68 5.31 20.16
C PHE A 38 -3.63 5.45 21.28
N GLU A 39 -4.06 5.32 22.54
CA GLU A 39 -3.22 5.44 23.73
C GLU A 39 -2.24 6.63 23.63
N GLN A 40 -2.76 7.83 23.32
CA GLN A 40 -2.04 9.10 23.17
C GLN A 40 -0.96 9.08 22.05
N SER A 41 -1.00 8.14 21.13
CA SER A 41 -0.12 8.09 19.97
C SER A 41 -0.93 8.28 18.70
N PRO A 42 -0.51 9.19 17.79
CA PRO A 42 -1.16 9.38 16.51
C PRO A 42 -0.72 8.32 15.50
N PHE A 43 -1.67 7.89 14.67
CA PHE A 43 -1.50 6.98 13.56
C PHE A 43 -2.22 7.51 12.32
N THR A 44 -1.79 7.10 11.15
CA THR A 44 -2.60 7.10 9.94
C THR A 44 -3.08 5.68 9.69
N HIS A 45 -4.40 5.53 9.56
CA HIS A 45 -5.09 4.27 9.31
C HIS A 45 -5.74 4.31 7.93
N CYS A 46 -5.39 3.38 7.05
CA CYS A 46 -5.97 3.24 5.73
C CYS A 46 -6.72 1.91 5.65
N THR A 47 -7.95 1.93 5.11
CA THR A 47 -8.79 0.74 4.99
C THR A 47 -9.11 0.46 3.53
N ALA A 48 -8.63 -0.67 3.01
CA ALA A 48 -9.03 -1.17 1.70
C ALA A 48 -10.19 -2.16 1.85
N ASP A 49 -11.19 -2.04 0.97
CA ASP A 49 -12.37 -2.91 0.92
C ASP A 49 -12.31 -3.79 -0.33
N PRO A 50 -12.32 -5.12 -0.21
CA PRO A 50 -12.21 -6.03 -1.36
C PRO A 50 -13.36 -5.91 -2.37
N ALA A 51 -14.49 -5.33 -1.98
CA ALA A 51 -15.59 -5.05 -2.92
C ALA A 51 -15.31 -3.88 -3.87
N ARG A 52 -14.40 -2.98 -3.49
CA ARG A 52 -14.13 -1.71 -4.21
C ARG A 52 -12.68 -1.59 -4.64
N ASP A 53 -11.78 -2.13 -3.86
CA ASP A 53 -10.36 -1.88 -3.99
C ASP A 53 -9.62 -3.14 -4.45
N GLU A 54 -8.44 -2.95 -5.02
CA GLU A 54 -7.46 -3.98 -5.33
C GLU A 54 -6.18 -3.69 -4.57
N VAL A 55 -5.66 -4.69 -3.87
CA VAL A 55 -4.33 -4.65 -3.26
C VAL A 55 -3.36 -5.39 -4.16
N PHE A 56 -2.18 -4.83 -4.35
CA PHE A 56 -1.10 -5.45 -5.11
C PHE A 56 0.27 -5.07 -4.54
N THR A 57 1.29 -5.74 -5.01
CA THR A 57 2.69 -5.47 -4.69
C THR A 57 3.42 -4.94 -5.90
N ALA A 58 4.43 -4.10 -5.67
CA ALA A 58 5.35 -3.60 -6.69
C ALA A 58 6.78 -3.60 -6.14
N LEU A 59 7.76 -3.89 -6.98
CA LEU A 59 9.18 -3.88 -6.65
C LEU A 59 9.97 -2.97 -7.58
N ALA A 60 9.83 -3.17 -8.88
CA ALA A 60 10.65 -2.53 -9.91
C ALA A 60 9.84 -2.30 -11.19
N PRO A 61 10.25 -1.37 -12.07
CA PRO A 61 9.82 -1.40 -13.47
C PRO A 61 10.29 -2.70 -14.14
N GLU A 62 9.65 -3.07 -15.26
CA GLU A 62 10.02 -4.26 -16.04
C GLU A 62 11.50 -4.21 -16.44
N ASP A 63 12.26 -5.26 -16.12
CA ASP A 63 13.69 -5.41 -16.42
C ASP A 63 14.62 -4.35 -15.78
N GLU A 64 14.18 -3.66 -14.72
CA GLU A 64 14.96 -2.63 -14.04
C GLU A 64 15.23 -2.98 -12.56
N ALA A 65 16.01 -2.13 -11.89
CA ALA A 65 16.28 -2.24 -10.46
C ALA A 65 15.08 -1.75 -9.63
N PRO A 66 14.96 -2.15 -8.34
CA PRO A 66 13.88 -1.71 -7.48
C PRO A 66 13.68 -0.20 -7.44
N TYR A 67 12.43 0.26 -7.31
CA TYR A 67 12.03 1.68 -7.27
C TYR A 67 12.73 2.49 -6.19
N ARG A 68 13.05 1.89 -5.06
CA ARG A 68 13.72 2.50 -3.91
C ARG A 68 13.01 3.70 -3.27
N SER A 69 11.87 4.14 -3.80
CA SER A 69 11.05 5.20 -3.20
C SER A 69 9.61 5.15 -3.72
N LEU A 70 8.67 5.63 -2.90
CA LEU A 70 7.27 5.79 -3.35
C LEU A 70 7.15 6.85 -4.46
N ARG A 71 8.08 7.82 -4.52
CA ARG A 71 8.11 8.81 -5.59
C ARG A 71 8.45 8.18 -6.93
N ALA A 72 9.49 7.34 -7.00
CA ALA A 72 9.85 6.66 -8.24
C ALA A 72 8.73 5.73 -8.73
N PHE A 73 8.06 5.03 -7.80
CA PHE A 73 6.87 4.23 -8.12
C PHE A 73 5.71 5.10 -8.64
N ALA A 74 5.45 6.25 -8.01
CA ALA A 74 4.40 7.17 -8.44
C ALA A 74 4.69 7.82 -9.80
N ASP A 75 5.96 8.01 -10.15
CA ASP A 75 6.39 8.59 -11.43
C ASP A 75 6.29 7.57 -12.59
N ASP A 76 6.18 6.26 -12.30
CA ASP A 76 5.80 5.22 -13.25
C ASP A 76 4.28 5.22 -13.44
N ALA A 77 3.80 5.93 -14.44
CA ALA A 77 2.38 6.12 -14.68
C ALA A 77 1.61 4.81 -14.97
N ALA A 78 2.27 3.79 -15.53
CA ALA A 78 1.64 2.50 -15.80
C ALA A 78 1.47 1.68 -14.53
N ALA A 79 2.50 1.59 -13.70
CA ALA A 79 2.49 0.84 -12.45
C ALA A 79 1.58 1.50 -11.40
N SER A 80 1.56 2.85 -11.34
CA SER A 80 0.82 3.63 -10.35
C SER A 80 -0.59 4.04 -10.77
N ALA A 81 -1.07 3.60 -11.95
CA ALA A 81 -2.41 3.95 -12.43
C ALA A 81 -3.50 3.58 -11.41
N GLY A 82 -4.37 4.54 -11.07
CA GLY A 82 -5.48 4.37 -10.13
C GLY A 82 -5.07 4.16 -8.66
N VAL A 83 -3.78 4.26 -8.32
CA VAL A 83 -3.31 4.11 -6.94
C VAL A 83 -3.84 5.23 -6.06
N VAL A 84 -4.51 4.85 -4.97
CA VAL A 84 -5.01 5.76 -3.94
C VAL A 84 -4.13 5.75 -2.70
N MET A 85 -3.42 4.64 -2.43
CA MET A 85 -2.49 4.51 -1.32
C MET A 85 -1.36 3.55 -1.68
N ALA A 86 -0.13 3.86 -1.26
CA ALA A 86 0.98 2.91 -1.24
C ALA A 86 1.86 3.12 -0.01
N MET A 87 2.51 2.05 0.42
CA MET A 87 3.46 2.07 1.53
C MET A 87 4.57 1.04 1.29
N ASN A 88 5.67 1.14 2.03
CA ASN A 88 6.66 0.08 2.00
C ASN A 88 6.09 -1.24 2.49
N GLY A 89 6.42 -2.31 1.79
CA GLY A 89 6.03 -3.69 2.10
C GLY A 89 6.99 -4.37 3.08
N GLY A 90 7.25 -5.66 2.85
CA GLY A 90 8.13 -6.46 3.68
C GLY A 90 9.60 -6.05 3.61
N MET A 91 10.41 -6.67 4.48
CA MET A 91 11.82 -6.35 4.63
C MET A 91 12.65 -6.77 3.41
N TYR A 92 13.75 -6.08 3.21
CA TYR A 92 14.60 -6.15 2.02
C TYR A 92 16.08 -6.03 2.42
N ASP A 93 16.95 -6.39 1.49
CA ASP A 93 18.41 -6.26 1.62
C ASP A 93 18.90 -4.86 1.20
N GLN A 94 20.23 -4.68 1.18
CA GLN A 94 20.84 -3.39 0.82
C GLN A 94 20.58 -2.96 -0.64
N ASP A 95 20.31 -3.92 -1.53
CA ASP A 95 20.00 -3.68 -2.94
C ASP A 95 18.50 -3.39 -3.16
N GLY A 96 17.68 -3.60 -2.12
CA GLY A 96 16.24 -3.39 -2.14
C GLY A 96 15.42 -4.60 -2.51
N GLU A 97 16.10 -5.74 -2.66
CA GLU A 97 15.46 -7.00 -2.98
C GLU A 97 14.77 -7.60 -1.73
N PRO A 98 13.59 -8.20 -1.87
CA PRO A 98 12.89 -8.80 -0.75
C PRO A 98 13.69 -9.96 -0.15
N ILE A 99 13.83 -10.00 1.19
CA ILE A 99 14.47 -11.12 1.89
C ILE A 99 13.52 -12.26 2.23
N GLY A 100 12.22 -12.07 2.04
CA GLY A 100 11.16 -13.04 2.27
C GLY A 100 10.32 -13.29 1.03
N TYR A 101 9.28 -14.12 1.17
CA TYR A 101 8.37 -14.46 0.08
C TYR A 101 7.79 -13.21 -0.57
N PHE A 102 7.96 -13.11 -1.88
CA PHE A 102 7.44 -11.99 -2.64
C PHE A 102 6.84 -12.45 -3.96
N VAL A 103 5.61 -12.01 -4.22
CA VAL A 103 4.87 -12.28 -5.45
C VAL A 103 4.30 -10.98 -5.96
N GLU A 104 4.55 -10.67 -7.22
CA GLU A 104 4.03 -9.53 -7.97
C GLU A 104 3.36 -10.03 -9.24
N GLY A 105 2.12 -9.60 -9.53
CA GLY A 105 1.41 -10.02 -10.74
C GLY A 105 1.29 -11.55 -10.91
N ALA A 106 1.12 -12.30 -9.82
CA ALA A 106 1.14 -13.76 -9.77
C ALA A 106 2.49 -14.40 -10.14
N GLU A 107 3.56 -13.62 -10.31
CA GLU A 107 4.92 -14.11 -10.45
C GLU A 107 5.66 -14.10 -9.12
N ARG A 108 6.30 -15.23 -8.78
CA ARG A 108 7.10 -15.32 -7.56
C ARG A 108 8.52 -14.83 -7.82
N LEU A 109 8.85 -13.66 -7.30
CA LEU A 109 10.18 -13.07 -7.43
C LEU A 109 11.14 -13.52 -6.33
N HIS A 110 10.63 -13.84 -5.11
CA HIS A 110 11.47 -14.36 -4.04
C HIS A 110 10.80 -15.54 -3.31
N ALA A 111 11.62 -16.50 -2.85
CA ALA A 111 11.15 -17.70 -2.18
C ALA A 111 10.76 -17.45 -0.71
N LEU A 112 9.92 -18.34 -0.14
CA LEU A 112 9.56 -18.30 1.28
C LEU A 112 10.80 -18.47 2.15
N ASN A 113 11.02 -17.54 3.07
CA ASN A 113 12.14 -17.56 3.98
C ASN A 113 11.69 -18.07 5.36
N ARG A 114 12.24 -19.21 5.77
CA ARG A 114 11.99 -19.86 7.06
C ARG A 114 13.29 -20.01 7.88
N ALA A 115 14.34 -19.30 7.48
CA ALA A 115 15.61 -19.37 8.17
C ALA A 115 15.56 -18.64 9.52
N ASP A 116 16.27 -19.14 10.49
CA ASP A 116 16.57 -18.41 11.71
C ASP A 116 17.61 -17.30 11.43
N GLY A 117 17.53 -16.23 12.19
CA GLY A 117 18.46 -15.12 12.02
C GLY A 117 18.23 -13.99 13.02
N PRO A 118 19.06 -12.96 13.00
CA PRO A 118 18.89 -11.78 13.83
C PRO A 118 17.85 -10.81 13.25
N GLY A 119 17.33 -9.94 14.13
CA GLY A 119 16.44 -8.83 13.74
C GLY A 119 14.95 -9.20 13.68
N ASN A 120 14.15 -8.21 13.39
CA ASN A 120 12.69 -8.31 13.47
C ASN A 120 12.10 -9.33 12.51
N PHE A 121 12.68 -9.51 11.31
CA PHE A 121 12.20 -10.49 10.34
C PHE A 121 12.22 -11.90 10.90
N HIS A 122 13.22 -12.21 11.72
CA HIS A 122 13.43 -13.54 12.32
C HIS A 122 12.89 -13.67 13.74
N LEU A 123 12.17 -12.66 14.26
CA LEU A 123 11.41 -12.80 15.49
C LEU A 123 10.13 -13.60 15.18
N MET A 124 10.20 -14.89 15.50
CA MET A 124 9.18 -15.87 15.08
C MET A 124 7.95 -15.89 16.00
N PRO A 125 6.74 -16.05 15.45
CA PRO A 125 6.49 -16.26 14.04
C PRO A 125 6.55 -14.96 13.24
N ASN A 126 7.19 -15.05 12.08
CA ASN A 126 6.99 -14.07 11.02
C ASN A 126 5.81 -14.49 10.14
N GLY A 127 5.41 -13.69 9.14
CA GLY A 127 4.20 -13.98 8.38
C GLY A 127 4.20 -13.45 6.95
N VAL A 128 3.14 -13.79 6.25
CA VAL A 128 2.88 -13.39 4.85
C VAL A 128 1.55 -12.66 4.78
N PHE A 129 1.54 -11.48 4.17
CA PHE A 129 0.33 -10.82 3.68
C PHE A 129 0.18 -11.13 2.19
N PHE A 130 -0.99 -11.62 1.77
CA PHE A 130 -1.17 -12.11 0.40
C PHE A 130 -2.63 -12.05 -0.07
N GLY A 131 -2.80 -12.03 -1.40
CA GLY A 131 -4.09 -12.23 -2.07
C GLY A 131 -4.29 -13.70 -2.40
N ALA A 132 -5.23 -14.35 -1.73
CA ALA A 132 -5.54 -15.77 -1.92
C ALA A 132 -6.23 -16.05 -3.26
N ALA A 133 -6.23 -17.32 -3.68
CA ALA A 133 -6.83 -17.75 -4.95
C ALA A 133 -8.35 -17.50 -5.05
N ASP A 134 -9.04 -17.42 -3.91
CA ASP A 134 -10.47 -17.06 -3.82
C ASP A 134 -10.73 -15.54 -3.95
N GLY A 135 -9.68 -14.73 -4.17
CA GLY A 135 -9.74 -13.29 -4.28
C GLY A 135 -9.74 -12.54 -2.94
N GLY A 136 -9.75 -13.26 -1.80
CA GLY A 136 -9.68 -12.67 -0.46
C GLY A 136 -8.24 -12.31 -0.07
N TRP A 137 -8.09 -11.31 0.80
CA TRP A 137 -6.80 -10.97 1.39
C TRP A 137 -6.64 -11.66 2.74
N ARG A 138 -5.41 -12.07 3.05
CA ARG A 138 -5.10 -12.77 4.30
C ARG A 138 -3.73 -12.39 4.83
N VAL A 139 -3.63 -12.40 6.16
CA VAL A 139 -2.35 -12.43 6.89
C VAL A 139 -2.25 -13.78 7.57
N MET A 140 -1.12 -14.46 7.41
CA MET A 140 -0.92 -15.81 7.96
C MET A 140 0.52 -15.95 8.42
N ASP A 141 0.75 -16.64 9.54
CA ASP A 141 2.10 -17.01 9.93
C ASP A 141 2.75 -17.91 8.88
N THR A 142 4.09 -17.83 8.79
CA THR A 142 4.85 -18.44 7.69
C THR A 142 4.73 -19.98 7.68
N ASP A 143 4.67 -20.63 8.83
CA ASP A 143 4.58 -22.09 8.88
C ASP A 143 3.20 -22.57 8.41
N ARG A 144 2.16 -21.89 8.85
CA ARG A 144 0.80 -22.15 8.41
C ARG A 144 0.63 -21.83 6.92
N PHE A 145 1.19 -20.71 6.45
CA PHE A 145 1.20 -20.38 5.02
C PHE A 145 1.84 -21.50 4.18
N ALA A 146 3.00 -22.01 4.61
CA ALA A 146 3.69 -23.10 3.91
C ALA A 146 2.90 -24.42 3.90
N ALA A 147 2.08 -24.66 4.92
CA ALA A 147 1.29 -25.89 5.05
C ALA A 147 -0.05 -25.83 4.30
N GLU A 148 -0.71 -24.67 4.26
CA GLU A 148 -2.09 -24.53 3.81
C GLU A 148 -2.23 -23.88 2.43
N VAL A 149 -1.25 -23.05 1.98
CA VAL A 149 -1.35 -22.33 0.73
C VAL A 149 -0.63 -23.08 -0.39
N SER A 150 -1.39 -23.85 -1.16
CA SER A 150 -0.87 -24.67 -2.27
C SER A 150 -0.83 -23.91 -3.60
N GLU A 151 -1.73 -22.94 -3.80
CA GLU A 151 -1.81 -22.15 -5.02
C GLU A 151 -1.02 -20.85 -4.86
N ARG A 152 -0.38 -20.43 -5.95
CA ARG A 152 0.37 -19.17 -5.92
C ARG A 152 -0.59 -17.99 -5.75
N PRO A 153 -0.35 -17.12 -4.76
CA PRO A 153 -1.12 -15.88 -4.60
C PRO A 153 -0.98 -14.94 -5.79
N ALA A 154 -1.95 -14.05 -5.98
CA ALA A 154 -1.84 -12.98 -6.98
C ALA A 154 -0.77 -11.94 -6.59
N PHE A 155 -0.64 -11.69 -5.28
CA PHE A 155 0.42 -10.89 -4.67
C PHE A 155 0.78 -11.47 -3.30
N ALA A 156 2.01 -11.25 -2.86
CA ALA A 156 2.41 -11.58 -1.49
C ALA A 156 3.65 -10.78 -1.06
N THR A 157 3.71 -10.49 0.24
CA THR A 157 4.93 -9.95 0.89
C THR A 157 5.10 -10.60 2.26
N GLN A 158 6.27 -11.21 2.49
CA GLN A 158 6.65 -11.75 3.79
C GLN A 158 7.40 -10.71 4.61
N SER A 159 7.11 -10.65 5.89
CA SER A 159 7.82 -9.80 6.84
C SER A 159 7.69 -10.37 8.26
N GLY A 160 8.13 -9.60 9.26
CA GLY A 160 8.05 -10.02 10.65
C GLY A 160 8.46 -8.98 11.66
N PRO A 161 8.00 -9.17 12.90
CA PRO A 161 7.21 -10.29 13.39
C PRO A 161 5.71 -10.16 13.07
N MET A 162 4.97 -11.26 13.29
CA MET A 162 3.52 -11.14 13.46
C MET A 162 3.21 -10.28 14.67
N LEU A 163 2.22 -9.39 14.57
CA LEU A 163 1.77 -8.53 15.67
C LEU A 163 0.64 -9.18 16.48
N VAL A 164 -0.30 -9.77 15.75
CA VAL A 164 -1.44 -10.54 16.29
C VAL A 164 -1.48 -11.89 15.59
N ILE A 165 -1.75 -12.95 16.34
CA ILE A 165 -1.73 -14.34 15.88
C ILE A 165 -2.97 -15.04 16.44
N GLY A 166 -3.98 -15.29 15.60
CA GLY A 166 -5.23 -15.91 16.04
C GLY A 166 -5.95 -15.15 17.16
N GLY A 167 -5.90 -13.82 17.14
CA GLY A 167 -6.50 -12.95 18.16
C GLY A 167 -5.62 -12.70 19.40
N GLU A 168 -4.45 -13.33 19.51
CA GLU A 168 -3.54 -13.14 20.62
C GLU A 168 -2.34 -12.25 20.20
N LEU A 169 -1.83 -11.46 21.13
CA LEU A 169 -0.62 -10.67 20.89
C LEU A 169 0.61 -11.60 20.80
N HIS A 170 1.57 -11.21 19.99
CA HIS A 170 2.84 -11.95 19.92
C HIS A 170 3.43 -12.15 21.33
N PRO A 171 3.79 -13.38 21.74
CA PRO A 171 4.12 -13.70 23.12
C PRO A 171 5.38 -13.01 23.66
N GLU A 172 6.30 -12.61 22.78
CA GLU A 172 7.54 -11.95 23.16
C GLU A 172 7.42 -10.42 23.25
N PHE A 173 6.24 -9.85 23.03
CA PHE A 173 6.09 -8.40 23.13
C PHE A 173 5.90 -7.96 24.58
N ASP A 174 6.77 -7.06 25.02
CA ASP A 174 6.46 -6.22 26.16
C ASP A 174 5.37 -5.22 25.74
N PRO A 175 4.22 -5.19 26.43
CA PRO A 175 3.12 -4.28 26.12
C PRO A 175 3.54 -2.82 25.97
N ASP A 176 4.46 -2.36 26.82
CA ASP A 176 4.95 -0.99 26.87
C ASP A 176 6.45 -0.87 26.58
N GLY A 177 7.01 -1.83 25.88
CA GLY A 177 8.43 -1.96 25.59
C GLY A 177 9.12 -0.66 25.18
N GLU A 178 10.36 -0.50 25.65
CA GLU A 178 11.18 0.69 25.41
C GLU A 178 11.63 0.86 23.95
N ASN A 179 11.67 -0.24 23.19
CA ASN A 179 12.02 -0.19 21.76
C ASN A 179 10.90 0.43 20.94
N ARG A 180 10.91 1.77 20.88
CA ARG A 180 9.92 2.57 20.17
C ARG A 180 10.50 3.10 18.86
N LYS A 181 9.75 2.90 17.76
CA LYS A 181 10.09 3.35 16.41
C LYS A 181 8.81 3.82 15.70
N ILE A 182 8.96 4.60 14.64
CA ILE A 182 7.88 4.71 13.65
C ILE A 182 7.70 3.32 13.05
N ARG A 183 6.46 2.86 12.98
CA ARG A 183 6.14 1.49 12.56
C ARG A 183 5.00 1.50 11.57
N ASN A 184 5.01 0.52 10.67
CA ASN A 184 3.89 0.23 9.79
C ASN A 184 3.51 -1.25 9.89
N GLY A 185 2.34 -1.59 9.38
CA GLY A 185 1.87 -2.96 9.38
C GLY A 185 0.56 -3.10 8.63
N VAL A 186 0.12 -4.33 8.50
CA VAL A 186 -1.14 -4.71 7.85
C VAL A 186 -1.83 -5.81 8.63
N GLY A 187 -3.16 -5.75 8.68
CA GLY A 187 -4.02 -6.79 9.22
C GLY A 187 -5.28 -6.93 8.39
N VAL A 188 -5.95 -8.07 8.46
CA VAL A 188 -7.20 -8.30 7.73
C VAL A 188 -8.29 -8.66 8.73
N ASP A 189 -9.42 -7.94 8.68
CA ASP A 189 -10.55 -8.17 9.56
C ASP A 189 -11.47 -9.33 9.08
N ALA A 190 -12.45 -9.70 9.90
CA ALA A 190 -13.40 -10.76 9.59
C ALA A 190 -14.28 -10.47 8.36
N ASN A 191 -14.36 -9.22 7.89
CA ASN A 191 -15.08 -8.83 6.69
C ASN A 191 -14.17 -8.86 5.44
N GLY A 192 -12.90 -9.26 5.59
CA GLY A 192 -11.90 -9.30 4.52
C GLY A 192 -11.28 -7.96 4.18
N ARG A 193 -11.55 -6.89 4.95
CA ARG A 193 -10.93 -5.58 4.73
C ARG A 193 -9.50 -5.59 5.23
N ALA A 194 -8.60 -5.01 4.45
CA ALA A 194 -7.22 -4.82 4.86
C ALA A 194 -7.04 -3.46 5.55
N HIS A 195 -6.46 -3.50 6.75
CA HIS A 195 -6.15 -2.36 7.59
C HIS A 195 -4.65 -2.10 7.57
N PHE A 196 -4.24 -1.01 6.99
CA PHE A 196 -2.86 -0.54 6.96
C PHE A 196 -2.66 0.55 7.99
N LEU A 197 -1.62 0.44 8.81
CA LEU A 197 -1.27 1.44 9.81
C LEU A 197 0.14 1.96 9.60
N VAL A 198 0.30 3.27 9.75
CA VAL A 198 1.60 3.94 9.95
C VAL A 198 1.50 4.75 11.24
N SER A 199 2.43 4.57 12.18
CA SER A 199 2.48 5.41 13.37
C SER A 199 3.16 6.74 13.04
N GLU A 200 2.57 7.85 13.50
CA GLU A 200 3.10 9.20 13.29
C GLU A 200 4.06 9.62 14.44
N ALA A 201 4.20 8.76 15.43
CA ALA A 201 5.15 8.89 16.53
C ALA A 201 5.77 7.53 16.86
N PRO A 202 6.94 7.48 17.52
CA PRO A 202 7.56 6.22 17.93
C PRO A 202 6.67 5.42 18.89
N VAL A 203 6.36 4.17 18.54
CA VAL A 203 5.53 3.23 19.32
C VAL A 203 6.23 1.89 19.52
N SER A 204 5.85 1.16 20.60
CA SER A 204 6.28 -0.22 20.83
C SER A 204 5.52 -1.19 19.93
N PHE A 205 6.02 -2.41 19.75
CA PHE A 205 5.29 -3.48 19.10
C PHE A 205 3.99 -3.81 19.83
N GLY A 206 4.05 -3.90 21.18
CA GLY A 206 2.89 -4.19 22.00
C GLY A 206 1.75 -3.18 21.83
N LYS A 207 2.07 -1.87 21.74
CA LYS A 207 1.05 -0.83 21.47
C LYS A 207 0.41 -1.01 20.09
N MET A 208 1.22 -1.23 19.06
CA MET A 208 0.70 -1.42 17.71
C MET A 208 -0.14 -2.69 17.59
N ALA A 209 0.29 -3.78 18.23
CA ALA A 209 -0.43 -5.04 18.27
C ALA A 209 -1.81 -4.90 18.97
N ARG A 210 -1.87 -4.19 20.13
CA ARG A 210 -3.15 -3.88 20.78
C ARG A 210 -4.09 -3.07 19.89
N LEU A 211 -3.56 -2.09 19.15
CA LEU A 211 -4.39 -1.32 18.22
C LEU A 211 -5.06 -2.22 17.17
N TYR A 212 -4.32 -3.15 16.58
CA TYR A 212 -4.89 -4.12 15.64
C TYR A 212 -5.94 -5.02 16.29
N ARG A 213 -5.64 -5.60 17.44
CA ARG A 213 -6.53 -6.54 18.12
C ARG A 213 -7.76 -5.87 18.73
N ASP A 214 -7.56 -4.83 19.54
CA ASP A 214 -8.58 -4.29 20.45
C ASP A 214 -9.47 -3.24 19.78
N VAL A 215 -8.98 -2.55 18.75
CA VAL A 215 -9.70 -1.47 18.07
C VAL A 215 -10.13 -1.90 16.67
N LEU A 216 -9.21 -2.49 15.90
CA LEU A 216 -9.50 -2.89 14.51
C LEU A 216 -10.12 -4.31 14.43
N ASN A 217 -10.15 -5.05 15.55
CA ASN A 217 -10.70 -6.42 15.64
C ASN A 217 -10.10 -7.36 14.59
N VAL A 218 -8.79 -7.34 14.48
CA VAL A 218 -8.00 -8.12 13.53
C VAL A 218 -7.38 -9.31 14.25
N ASP A 219 -7.67 -10.52 13.78
CA ASP A 219 -7.13 -11.75 14.36
C ASP A 219 -5.68 -12.04 13.93
N ASN A 220 -5.25 -11.53 12.77
CA ASN A 220 -3.89 -11.70 12.30
C ASN A 220 -3.37 -10.38 11.72
N ALA A 221 -2.27 -9.89 12.28
CA ALA A 221 -1.61 -8.67 11.83
C ALA A 221 -0.10 -8.88 11.71
N LEU A 222 0.49 -8.25 10.70
CA LEU A 222 1.90 -8.37 10.35
C LEU A 222 2.57 -7.00 10.40
N PHE A 223 3.71 -6.93 11.06
CA PHE A 223 4.62 -5.81 10.95
C PHE A 223 5.40 -5.90 9.63
N LEU A 224 5.51 -4.79 8.89
CA LEU A 224 6.14 -4.79 7.57
C LEU A 224 7.62 -4.41 7.63
N ASP A 225 7.95 -3.12 7.89
CA ASP A 225 9.34 -2.72 8.11
C ASP A 225 9.42 -1.60 9.16
N GLY A 226 10.36 -1.74 10.08
CA GLY A 226 10.49 -0.85 11.23
C GLY A 226 11.60 0.18 11.15
N THR A 227 12.45 0.09 10.16
CA THR A 227 13.48 1.10 9.94
C THR A 227 12.97 2.18 9.02
N VAL A 228 12.05 1.82 8.13
CA VAL A 228 11.44 2.70 7.14
C VAL A 228 9.93 2.48 7.16
N SER A 229 9.18 3.51 7.52
CA SER A 229 7.72 3.52 7.44
C SER A 229 7.30 4.76 6.66
N VAL A 230 6.94 4.57 5.41
CA VAL A 230 6.55 5.66 4.48
C VAL A 230 5.19 5.37 3.87
N LEU A 231 4.43 6.42 3.63
CA LEU A 231 3.08 6.38 3.06
C LEU A 231 2.95 7.39 1.92
N TRP A 232 2.33 6.95 0.85
CA TRP A 232 1.75 7.78 -0.19
C TRP A 232 0.22 7.68 -0.10
N ASP A 233 -0.43 8.80 0.22
CA ASP A 233 -1.89 8.99 0.16
C ASP A 233 -2.17 9.96 -0.99
N ALA A 234 -2.43 9.42 -2.17
CA ALA A 234 -2.54 10.19 -3.39
C ALA A 234 -3.65 11.24 -3.35
N PRO A 235 -4.89 10.92 -2.90
CA PRO A 235 -5.97 11.90 -2.83
C PRO A 235 -5.71 13.07 -1.86
N ARG A 236 -4.89 12.86 -0.81
CA ARG A 236 -4.52 13.92 0.13
C ARG A 236 -3.19 14.60 -0.20
N GLY A 237 -2.50 14.16 -1.24
CA GLY A 237 -1.21 14.71 -1.63
C GLY A 237 -0.08 14.41 -0.62
N ARG A 238 -0.25 13.42 0.27
CA ARG A 238 0.82 12.99 1.16
C ARG A 238 1.78 12.10 0.38
N MET A 239 3.05 12.42 0.41
CA MET A 239 4.13 11.64 -0.17
C MET A 239 5.32 11.66 0.78
N ASP A 240 5.43 10.63 1.59
CA ASP A 240 6.56 10.51 2.51
C ASP A 240 7.84 10.19 1.73
N SER A 241 8.96 10.69 2.24
CA SER A 241 10.29 10.48 1.67
C SER A 241 11.27 10.13 2.79
N GLY A 242 12.41 9.59 2.45
CA GLY A 242 13.42 9.27 3.45
C GLY A 242 14.43 8.24 2.95
N VAL A 243 14.64 7.21 3.76
CA VAL A 243 15.56 6.10 3.44
C VAL A 243 15.03 5.32 2.25
N PRO A 244 15.90 4.80 1.35
CA PRO A 244 15.49 3.93 0.26
C PRO A 244 14.67 2.73 0.75
N ILE A 245 13.57 2.41 0.06
CA ILE A 245 12.69 1.26 0.36
C ILE A 245 12.97 0.08 -0.58
N GLY A 246 12.45 -1.09 -0.26
CA GLY A 246 12.39 -2.26 -1.14
C GLY A 246 10.97 -2.47 -1.66
N PRO A 247 10.33 -3.63 -1.35
CA PRO A 247 8.97 -3.94 -1.74
C PRO A 247 7.97 -2.87 -1.38
N ILE A 248 6.97 -2.70 -2.24
CA ILE A 248 5.85 -1.78 -2.06
C ILE A 248 4.56 -2.61 -1.97
N VAL A 249 3.64 -2.19 -1.10
CA VAL A 249 2.24 -2.63 -1.11
C VAL A 249 1.40 -1.42 -1.49
N ALA A 250 0.56 -1.58 -2.49
CA ALA A 250 -0.28 -0.52 -3.01
C ALA A 250 -1.75 -0.94 -3.10
N VAL A 251 -2.62 0.07 -3.05
CA VAL A 251 -4.07 -0.06 -3.19
C VAL A 251 -4.52 0.84 -4.33
N ARG A 252 -5.28 0.29 -5.26
CA ARG A 252 -6.01 1.06 -6.27
C ARG A 252 -7.51 0.81 -6.16
N THR A 253 -8.31 1.79 -6.48
CA THR A 253 -9.75 1.63 -6.59
C THR A 253 -10.07 0.99 -7.93
N ARG A 254 -10.90 -0.05 -7.94
CA ARG A 254 -11.38 -0.66 -9.18
C ARG A 254 -12.29 0.33 -9.91
N GLU A 255 -12.09 0.48 -11.21
CA GLU A 255 -13.06 1.17 -12.05
C GLU A 255 -14.39 0.39 -11.99
N ASN A 256 -15.47 1.06 -11.63
CA ASN A 256 -16.78 0.44 -11.72
C ASN A 256 -17.10 0.28 -13.21
N ASP A 257 -17.12 -0.96 -13.70
CA ASP A 257 -17.73 -1.28 -14.99
C ASP A 257 -19.20 -0.83 -14.94
N GLN A 258 -19.48 0.34 -15.55
CA GLN A 258 -20.84 0.84 -15.75
C GLN A 258 -21.45 0.22 -17.01
#